data_93080f1ed930aea14c648189ea1f24d0
#
_entry.id   93080f1ed930aea14c648189ea1f24d0
#
_cell.length_a   1.000
_cell.length_b   1.000
_cell.length_c   1.000
_cell.angle_alpha   90.00
_cell.angle_beta   90.00
_cell.angle_gamma   90.00
#
_symmetry.space_group_name_H-M   'P 1'
#
loop_
_entity.id
_entity.type
_entity.pdbx_description
1 polymer ?
#
loop_
_entity_poly.entity_id
_entity_poly.type
_entity_poly.pdbx_seq_one_letter_code
_entity_poly.pdbx_strand_id
1 'polypeptide(L)'
;LIIFASSYSWIITKFSLILSYLQLKLFFNPVILNDNLIILGSRSIEYVSSCAAVGAYMFLAILILLTGGISFRKGMNLFFVGSLLILLANLIRIDVLAYLLVNENINLFIGLHLFTWKILSGTYVAVIWIYLVKNYKIKEIPIVGDYNYLKKLLF
;
A
#
# COMPACT_ATOMS: atom_id res chain seq x y z
N LEU A 1 -20.49 -7.85 -5.13
CA LEU A 1 -19.05 -7.87 -4.76
C LEU A 1 -18.23 -6.94 -5.65
N ILE A 2 -18.39 -7.01 -6.98
CA ILE A 2 -17.64 -6.19 -7.96
C ILE A 2 -17.89 -4.69 -7.76
N ILE A 3 -19.14 -4.28 -7.51
CA ILE A 3 -19.52 -2.88 -7.30
C ILE A 3 -18.86 -2.33 -6.02
N PHE A 4 -18.82 -3.08 -4.93
CA PHE A 4 -18.13 -2.68 -3.70
C PHE A 4 -16.62 -2.53 -3.91
N ALA A 5 -15.99 -3.44 -4.66
CA ALA A 5 -14.57 -3.38 -4.97
C ALA A 5 -14.22 -2.15 -5.83
N SER A 6 -15.06 -1.79 -6.80
CA SER A 6 -14.84 -0.60 -7.65
C SER A 6 -15.02 0.70 -6.88
N SER A 7 -16.06 0.81 -6.03
CA SER A 7 -16.30 2.00 -5.20
C SER A 7 -15.18 2.20 -4.16
N TYR A 8 -14.73 1.12 -3.52
CA TYR A 8 -13.60 1.14 -2.58
C TYR A 8 -12.30 1.59 -3.25
N SER A 9 -12.01 1.01 -4.43
CA SER A 9 -10.85 1.39 -5.23
C SER A 9 -10.88 2.87 -5.62
N TRP A 10 -12.02 3.37 -6.05
CA TRP A 10 -12.20 4.77 -6.44
C TRP A 10 -11.96 5.73 -5.27
N ILE A 11 -12.55 5.47 -4.09
CA ILE A 11 -12.40 6.30 -2.89
C ILE A 11 -10.93 6.38 -2.46
N ILE A 12 -10.24 5.23 -2.36
CA ILE A 12 -8.84 5.19 -1.98
C ILE A 12 -7.97 5.91 -2.99
N THR A 13 -8.25 5.73 -4.29
CA THR A 13 -7.48 6.38 -5.36
C THR A 13 -7.62 7.90 -5.29
N LYS A 14 -8.83 8.42 -5.13
CA LYS A 14 -9.06 9.88 -5.02
C LYS A 14 -8.44 10.46 -3.74
N PHE A 15 -8.59 9.78 -2.61
CA PHE A 15 -7.98 10.20 -1.35
C PHE A 15 -6.44 10.24 -1.44
N SER A 16 -5.83 9.17 -1.96
CA SER A 16 -4.39 9.07 -2.14
C SER A 16 -3.86 10.07 -3.18
N LEU A 17 -4.63 10.33 -4.26
CA LEU A 17 -4.32 11.36 -5.26
C LEU A 17 -4.22 12.75 -4.63
N ILE A 18 -5.21 13.14 -3.83
CA ILE A 18 -5.24 14.45 -3.17
C ILE A 18 -4.05 14.59 -2.23
N LEU A 19 -3.76 13.57 -1.41
CA LEU A 19 -2.60 13.60 -0.51
C LEU A 19 -1.28 13.69 -1.28
N SER A 20 -1.11 12.90 -2.34
CA SER A 20 0.08 12.95 -3.18
C SER A 20 0.25 14.31 -3.85
N TYR A 21 -0.84 14.89 -4.36
CA TYR A 21 -0.81 16.24 -4.92
C TYR A 21 -0.38 17.29 -3.90
N LEU A 22 -0.98 17.29 -2.70
CA LEU A 22 -0.62 18.23 -1.64
C LEU A 22 0.85 18.09 -1.23
N GLN A 23 1.33 16.85 -1.12
CA GLN A 23 2.72 16.57 -0.76
C GLN A 23 3.68 17.03 -1.87
N LEU A 24 3.42 16.68 -3.13
CA LEU A 24 4.27 17.10 -4.25
C LEU A 24 4.33 18.61 -4.39
N LYS A 25 3.26 19.34 -4.06
CA LYS A 25 3.24 20.80 -4.06
C LYS A 25 4.21 21.42 -3.03
N LEU A 26 4.63 20.68 -2.00
CA LEU A 26 5.64 21.14 -1.04
C LEU A 26 7.06 21.08 -1.61
N PHE A 27 7.32 20.13 -2.52
CA PHE A 27 8.66 19.86 -3.05
C PHE A 27 8.89 20.35 -4.48
N PHE A 28 7.80 20.50 -5.26
CA PHE A 28 7.87 20.89 -6.67
C PHE A 28 7.02 22.12 -6.97
N ASN A 29 7.47 22.95 -7.90
CA ASN A 29 6.74 24.12 -8.38
C ASN A 29 7.00 24.35 -9.88
N PRO A 30 5.98 24.52 -10.74
CA PRO A 30 4.54 24.42 -10.46
C PRO A 30 4.02 22.99 -10.45
N VAL A 31 3.02 22.70 -9.60
CA VAL A 31 2.26 21.46 -9.61
C VAL A 31 0.79 21.79 -9.84
N ILE A 32 0.20 21.17 -10.87
CA ILE A 32 -1.20 21.38 -11.24
C ILE A 32 -1.91 20.03 -11.21
N LEU A 33 -3.08 19.97 -10.59
CA LEU A 33 -3.96 18.80 -10.61
C LEU A 33 -5.09 19.02 -11.62
N ASN A 34 -5.17 18.16 -12.62
CA ASN A 34 -6.25 18.14 -13.61
C ASN A 34 -6.87 16.74 -13.65
N ASP A 35 -8.01 16.57 -13.00
CA ASP A 35 -8.72 15.31 -12.77
C ASP A 35 -7.82 14.23 -12.13
N ASN A 36 -7.29 13.28 -12.89
CA ASN A 36 -6.35 12.23 -12.44
C ASN A 36 -4.89 12.49 -12.85
N LEU A 37 -4.62 13.63 -13.49
CA LEU A 37 -3.28 14.00 -13.95
C LEU A 37 -2.64 14.98 -12.97
N ILE A 38 -1.47 14.62 -12.45
CA ILE A 38 -0.59 15.53 -11.71
C ILE A 38 0.45 16.03 -12.70
N ILE A 39 0.41 17.32 -12.99
CA ILE A 39 1.32 17.99 -13.94
C ILE A 39 2.45 18.62 -13.13
N LEU A 40 3.69 18.27 -13.46
CA LEU A 40 4.93 18.69 -12.82
C LEU A 40 5.80 19.40 -13.88
N GLY A 41 5.62 20.72 -14.04
CA GLY A 41 6.29 21.47 -15.10
C GLY A 41 5.90 20.98 -16.50
N SER A 42 6.86 20.42 -17.25
CA SER A 42 6.64 19.86 -18.59
C SER A 42 6.22 18.37 -18.58
N ARG A 43 6.18 17.71 -17.43
CA ARG A 43 5.86 16.28 -17.29
C ARG A 43 4.52 16.09 -16.58
N SER A 44 3.89 14.94 -16.81
CA SER A 44 2.64 14.58 -16.14
C SER A 44 2.66 13.13 -15.67
N ILE A 45 2.01 12.87 -14.54
CA ILE A 45 1.79 11.56 -13.97
C ILE A 45 0.29 11.29 -13.99
N GLU A 46 -0.15 10.25 -14.69
CA GLU A 46 -1.52 9.76 -14.60
C GLU A 46 -1.66 8.90 -13.34
N TYR A 47 -2.53 9.35 -12.44
CA TYR A 47 -2.74 8.70 -11.16
C TYR A 47 -3.86 7.67 -11.25
N VAL A 48 -3.50 6.41 -11.22
CA VAL A 48 -4.40 5.25 -11.31
C VAL A 48 -4.44 4.45 -10.00
N SER A 49 -5.33 3.48 -9.87
CA SER A 49 -5.49 2.66 -8.66
C SER A 49 -4.21 1.92 -8.23
N SER A 50 -3.33 1.56 -9.17
CA SER A 50 -2.01 1.01 -8.86
C SER A 50 -1.07 2.03 -8.23
N CYS A 51 -1.22 3.31 -8.55
CA CYS A 51 -0.49 4.40 -7.88
C CYS A 51 -0.95 4.59 -6.44
N ALA A 52 -2.23 4.37 -6.16
CA ALA A 52 -2.82 4.43 -4.81
C ALA A 52 -2.53 3.18 -3.95
N ALA A 53 -1.83 2.18 -4.47
CA ALA A 53 -1.54 0.91 -3.80
C ALA A 53 -2.79 0.17 -3.27
N VAL A 54 -3.93 0.27 -3.97
CA VAL A 54 -5.22 -0.34 -3.55
C VAL A 54 -5.07 -1.84 -3.26
N GLY A 55 -4.31 -2.57 -4.09
CA GLY A 55 -4.03 -3.99 -3.87
C GLY A 55 -3.31 -4.28 -2.55
N ALA A 56 -2.46 -3.37 -2.07
CA ALA A 56 -1.75 -3.53 -0.81
C ALA A 56 -2.71 -3.48 0.39
N TYR A 57 -3.68 -2.57 0.38
CA TYR A 57 -4.72 -2.51 1.44
C TYR A 57 -5.60 -3.76 1.44
N MET A 58 -5.98 -4.25 0.25
CA MET A 58 -6.75 -5.50 0.13
C MET A 58 -5.95 -6.70 0.64
N PHE A 59 -4.68 -6.78 0.29
CA PHE A 59 -3.80 -7.85 0.76
C PHE A 59 -3.61 -7.81 2.28
N LEU A 60 -3.42 -6.62 2.87
CA LEU A 60 -3.38 -6.45 4.32
C LEU A 60 -4.67 -6.91 4.99
N ALA A 61 -5.84 -6.54 4.44
CA ALA A 61 -7.13 -6.97 4.95
C ALA A 61 -7.27 -8.51 4.94
N ILE A 62 -6.87 -9.16 3.84
CA ILE A 62 -6.88 -10.62 3.74
C ILE A 62 -5.97 -11.25 4.79
N LEU A 63 -4.74 -10.76 4.97
CA LEU A 63 -3.82 -11.28 5.97
C LEU A 63 -4.38 -11.15 7.39
N ILE A 64 -5.04 -10.04 7.72
CA ILE A 64 -5.67 -9.83 9.02
C ILE A 64 -6.87 -10.78 9.20
N LEU A 65 -7.70 -10.96 8.18
CA LEU A 65 -8.85 -11.88 8.23
C LEU A 65 -8.42 -13.35 8.38
N LEU A 66 -7.30 -13.72 7.78
CA LEU A 66 -6.72 -15.06 7.90
C LEU A 66 -6.03 -15.29 9.25
N THR A 67 -5.76 -14.23 10.01
CA THR A 67 -5.11 -14.35 11.34
C THR A 67 -6.15 -14.78 12.38
N GLY A 68 -6.03 -15.99 12.91
CA GLY A 68 -6.96 -16.53 13.92
C GLY A 68 -6.85 -15.82 15.28
N GLY A 69 -7.86 -16.04 16.13
CA GLY A 69 -7.83 -15.58 17.52
C GLY A 69 -7.86 -14.06 17.75
N ILE A 70 -8.16 -13.26 16.72
CA ILE A 70 -8.20 -11.80 16.81
C ILE A 70 -9.65 -11.31 17.03
N SER A 71 -9.87 -10.51 18.09
CA SER A 71 -11.16 -9.82 18.24
C SER A 71 -11.35 -8.76 17.15
N PHE A 72 -12.57 -8.53 16.72
CA PHE A 72 -12.91 -7.56 15.68
C PHE A 72 -12.26 -6.18 15.91
N ARG A 73 -12.32 -5.68 17.14
CA ARG A 73 -11.72 -4.38 17.52
C ARG A 73 -10.19 -4.37 17.30
N LYS A 74 -9.50 -5.46 17.64
CA LYS A 74 -8.05 -5.59 17.39
C LYS A 74 -7.76 -5.65 15.89
N GLY A 75 -8.55 -6.41 15.14
CA GLY A 75 -8.42 -6.49 13.67
C GLY A 75 -8.57 -5.13 13.00
N MET A 76 -9.56 -4.34 13.42
CA MET A 76 -9.75 -2.97 12.92
C MET A 76 -8.56 -2.05 13.25
N ASN A 77 -8.00 -2.13 14.46
CA ASN A 77 -6.81 -1.35 14.82
C ASN A 77 -5.59 -1.75 13.98
N LEU A 78 -5.38 -3.06 13.78
CA LEU A 78 -4.30 -3.57 12.92
C LEU A 78 -4.44 -3.06 11.48
N PHE A 79 -5.66 -3.12 10.96
CA PHE A 79 -5.95 -2.63 9.61
C PHE A 79 -5.70 -1.12 9.50
N PHE A 80 -6.15 -0.33 10.46
CA PHE A 80 -5.95 1.12 10.45
C PHE A 80 -4.47 1.50 10.52
N VAL A 81 -3.72 0.94 11.49
CA VAL A 81 -2.28 1.23 11.64
C VAL A 81 -1.49 0.74 10.43
N GLY A 82 -1.79 -0.47 9.94
CA GLY A 82 -1.14 -1.01 8.74
C GLY A 82 -1.44 -0.19 7.48
N SER A 83 -2.69 0.27 7.33
CA SER A 83 -3.08 1.15 6.21
C SER A 83 -2.36 2.49 6.25
N LEU A 84 -2.15 3.06 7.45
CA LEU A 84 -1.36 4.28 7.61
C LEU A 84 0.10 4.08 7.18
N LEU A 85 0.71 2.96 7.58
CA LEU A 85 2.08 2.63 7.17
C LEU A 85 2.19 2.42 5.65
N ILE A 86 1.21 1.74 5.03
CA ILE A 86 1.14 1.58 3.57
C ILE A 86 1.02 2.94 2.88
N LEU A 87 0.15 3.81 3.40
CA LEU A 87 -0.04 5.16 2.86
C LEU A 87 1.27 5.96 2.88
N LEU A 88 1.97 6.00 4.02
CA LEU A 88 3.23 6.72 4.16
C LEU A 88 4.29 6.21 3.18
N ALA A 89 4.46 4.89 3.07
CA ALA A 89 5.39 4.32 2.11
C ALA A 89 4.99 4.63 0.65
N ASN A 90 3.70 4.62 0.37
CA ASN A 90 3.20 4.96 -0.97
C ASN A 90 3.48 6.44 -1.32
N LEU A 91 3.29 7.35 -0.38
CA LEU A 91 3.60 8.77 -0.55
C LEU A 91 5.10 8.97 -0.84
N ILE A 92 6.00 8.34 -0.06
CA ILE A 92 7.44 8.37 -0.32
C ILE A 92 7.77 7.83 -1.72
N ARG A 93 7.12 6.73 -2.12
CA ARG A 93 7.30 6.17 -3.46
C ARG A 93 6.93 7.16 -4.55
N ILE A 94 5.80 7.86 -4.41
CA ILE A 94 5.35 8.86 -5.39
C ILE A 94 6.34 10.02 -5.48
N ASP A 95 6.89 10.49 -4.35
CA ASP A 95 7.89 11.56 -4.35
C ASP A 95 9.16 11.15 -5.10
N VAL A 96 9.67 9.94 -4.84
CA VAL A 96 10.86 9.43 -5.53
C VAL A 96 10.60 9.29 -7.03
N LEU A 97 9.43 8.77 -7.43
CA LEU A 97 9.07 8.63 -8.83
C LEU A 97 8.91 10.01 -9.52
N ALA A 98 8.29 10.97 -8.85
CA ALA A 98 8.15 12.34 -9.35
C ALA A 98 9.52 13.01 -9.53
N TYR A 99 10.43 12.85 -8.56
CA TYR A 99 11.79 13.36 -8.64
C TYR A 99 12.55 12.79 -9.84
N LEU A 100 12.47 11.47 -10.06
CA LEU A 100 13.12 10.83 -11.21
C LEU A 100 12.55 11.29 -12.54
N LEU A 101 11.23 11.50 -12.59
CA LEU A 101 10.54 11.96 -13.80
C LEU A 101 10.94 13.39 -14.17
N VAL A 102 10.99 14.29 -13.18
CA VAL A 102 11.38 15.71 -13.38
C VAL A 102 12.85 15.81 -13.80
N ASN A 103 13.74 14.98 -13.24
CA ASN A 103 15.16 14.94 -13.61
C ASN A 103 15.46 14.08 -14.86
N GLU A 104 14.44 13.74 -15.64
CA GLU A 104 14.56 13.00 -16.92
C GLU A 104 15.23 11.61 -16.83
N ASN A 105 15.30 11.04 -15.63
CA ASN A 105 15.82 9.69 -15.40
C ASN A 105 14.78 8.60 -15.72
N ILE A 106 14.32 8.57 -16.99
CA ILE A 106 13.21 7.72 -17.42
C ILE A 106 13.49 6.22 -17.20
N ASN A 107 14.73 5.77 -17.44
CA ASN A 107 15.10 4.36 -17.25
C ASN A 107 14.99 3.94 -15.78
N LEU A 108 15.48 4.78 -14.85
CA LEU A 108 15.34 4.54 -13.41
C LEU A 108 13.89 4.66 -12.96
N PHE A 109 13.13 5.61 -13.49
CA PHE A 109 11.71 5.75 -13.21
C PHE A 109 10.94 4.46 -13.56
N ILE A 110 11.11 3.94 -14.79
CA ILE A 110 10.43 2.72 -15.23
C ILE A 110 10.89 1.51 -14.39
N GLY A 111 12.19 1.34 -14.20
CA GLY A 111 12.75 0.24 -13.42
C GLY A 111 12.24 0.23 -11.97
N LEU A 112 12.30 1.38 -11.29
CA LEU A 112 11.86 1.52 -9.92
C LEU A 112 10.33 1.37 -9.79
N HIS A 113 9.57 1.95 -10.73
CA HIS A 113 8.11 1.82 -10.74
C HIS A 113 7.68 0.35 -10.86
N LEU A 114 8.26 -0.41 -11.79
CA LEU A 114 7.97 -1.82 -11.98
C LEU A 114 8.42 -2.67 -10.77
N PHE A 115 9.59 -2.41 -10.24
CA PHE A 115 10.13 -3.12 -9.06
C PHE A 115 9.24 -2.89 -7.84
N THR A 116 8.89 -1.65 -7.54
CA THR A 116 8.05 -1.31 -6.40
C THR A 116 6.63 -1.86 -6.53
N TRP A 117 6.08 -1.88 -7.75
CA TRP A 117 4.75 -2.40 -7.99
C TRP A 117 4.68 -3.93 -7.93
N LYS A 118 5.63 -4.63 -8.56
CA LYS A 118 5.59 -6.10 -8.69
C LYS A 118 6.11 -6.84 -7.46
N ILE A 119 7.16 -6.33 -6.83
CA ILE A 119 7.91 -7.06 -5.80
C ILE A 119 7.73 -6.40 -4.43
N LEU A 120 8.01 -5.10 -4.35
CA LEU A 120 8.11 -4.42 -3.07
C LEU A 120 6.75 -4.29 -2.38
N SER A 121 5.66 -4.10 -3.14
CA SER A 121 4.33 -3.91 -2.55
C SER A 121 3.86 -5.12 -1.74
N GLY A 122 3.98 -6.33 -2.27
CA GLY A 122 3.59 -7.56 -1.57
C GLY A 122 4.50 -7.87 -0.37
N THR A 123 5.81 -7.78 -0.56
CA THR A 123 6.81 -8.01 0.50
C THR A 123 6.65 -7.00 1.63
N TYR A 124 6.45 -5.72 1.30
CA TYR A 124 6.27 -4.66 2.27
C TYR A 124 5.02 -4.85 3.14
N VAL A 125 3.90 -5.23 2.54
CA VAL A 125 2.66 -5.53 3.27
C VAL A 125 2.84 -6.72 4.21
N ALA A 126 3.52 -7.78 3.75
CA ALA A 126 3.81 -8.93 4.59
C ALA A 126 4.70 -8.55 5.80
N VAL A 127 5.72 -7.71 5.59
CA VAL A 127 6.58 -7.20 6.68
C VAL A 127 5.78 -6.35 7.67
N ILE A 128 4.93 -5.44 7.18
CA ILE A 128 4.03 -4.65 8.05
C ILE A 128 3.14 -5.57 8.87
N TRP A 129 2.51 -6.56 8.24
CA TRP A 129 1.64 -7.50 8.93
C TRP A 129 2.38 -8.30 10.00
N ILE A 130 3.58 -8.84 9.71
CA ILE A 130 4.43 -9.54 10.69
C ILE A 130 4.79 -8.61 11.86
N TYR A 131 5.18 -7.37 11.57
CA TYR A 131 5.50 -6.38 12.59
C TYR A 131 4.30 -6.11 13.51
N LEU A 132 3.11 -5.90 12.92
CA LEU A 132 1.89 -5.65 13.67
C LEU A 132 1.49 -6.85 14.54
N VAL A 133 1.49 -8.06 13.99
CA VAL A 133 1.16 -9.30 14.71
C VAL A 133 2.07 -9.49 15.92
N LYS A 134 3.38 -9.24 15.76
CA LYS A 134 4.36 -9.31 16.87
C LYS A 134 4.10 -8.23 17.92
N ASN A 135 3.88 -6.99 17.49
CA ASN A 135 3.68 -5.85 18.40
C ASN A 135 2.40 -5.99 19.24
N TYR A 136 1.34 -6.51 18.63
CA TYR A 136 0.05 -6.77 19.31
C TYR A 136 0.02 -8.13 20.05
N LYS A 137 1.16 -8.85 20.12
CA LYS A 137 1.32 -10.14 20.82
C LYS A 137 0.25 -11.18 20.41
N ILE A 138 -0.03 -11.28 19.13
CA ILE A 138 -0.98 -12.25 18.60
C ILE A 138 -0.27 -13.60 18.49
N LYS A 139 -0.78 -14.60 19.21
CA LYS A 139 -0.15 -15.94 19.32
C LYS A 139 -0.48 -16.87 18.15
N GLU A 140 -1.60 -16.65 17.50
CA GLU A 140 -2.10 -17.52 16.42
C GLU A 140 -1.73 -16.93 15.05
N ILE A 141 -0.48 -17.19 14.61
CA ILE A 141 -0.07 -16.87 13.24
C ILE A 141 -0.52 -18.04 12.35
N PRO A 142 -1.29 -17.83 11.25
CA PRO A 142 -1.90 -18.87 10.44
C PRO A 142 -0.94 -20.00 10.05
N ILE A 143 0.25 -19.66 9.60
CA ILE A 143 1.26 -20.62 9.12
C ILE A 143 1.89 -21.44 10.27
N VAL A 144 2.11 -20.81 11.44
CA VAL A 144 2.79 -21.45 12.57
C VAL A 144 1.81 -22.30 13.40
N GLY A 145 0.57 -21.82 13.55
CA GLY A 145 -0.50 -22.54 14.22
C GLY A 145 -0.87 -23.83 13.48
N ASP A 146 -1.07 -23.73 12.17
CA ASP A 146 -1.40 -24.85 11.30
C ASP A 146 -0.28 -25.88 11.21
N TYR A 147 0.98 -25.45 11.12
CA TYR A 147 2.13 -26.32 11.16
C TYR A 147 2.23 -27.11 12.48
N ASN A 148 2.06 -26.43 13.62
CA ASN A 148 2.09 -27.08 14.93
C ASN A 148 0.88 -28.03 15.13
N TYR A 149 -0.27 -27.72 14.58
CA TYR A 149 -1.44 -28.58 14.59
C TYR A 149 -1.22 -29.83 13.74
N LEU A 150 -0.73 -29.66 12.50
CA LEU A 150 -0.38 -30.78 11.62
C LEU A 150 0.72 -31.67 12.20
N LYS A 151 1.74 -31.07 12.83
CA LYS A 151 2.79 -31.83 13.52
C LYS A 151 2.26 -32.67 14.67
N LYS A 152 1.27 -32.17 15.45
CA LYS A 152 0.60 -32.93 16.51
C LYS A 152 -0.29 -34.06 16.00
N LEU A 153 -0.81 -33.95 14.76
CA LEU A 153 -1.64 -34.98 14.14
C LEU A 153 -0.82 -36.11 13.52
N LEU A 154 0.43 -35.83 13.14
CA LEU A 154 1.31 -36.77 12.43
C LEU A 154 2.32 -37.49 13.36
N PHE A 155 2.51 -37.00 14.57
CA PHE A 155 3.42 -37.52 15.59
C PHE A 155 2.80 -37.49 16.99
#